data_7cd633640a2e04e4517206f0d446ee69
#
_entry.id   7cd633640a2e04e4517206f0d446ee69
#
_cell.length_a   1.000
_cell.length_b   1.000
_cell.length_c   1.000
_cell.angle_alpha   90.00
_cell.angle_beta   90.00
_cell.angle_gamma   90.00
#
_symmetry.space_group_name_H-M   'P 1'
#
loop_
_entity.id
_entity.type
_entity.pdbx_description
1 polymer ?
#
loop_
_entity_poly.entity_id
_entity_poly.type
_entity_poly.pdbx_seq_one_letter_code
_entity_poly.pdbx_strand_id
1 'polypeptide(L)'
;MKKVLLLLVMLVSFLGFSQSITNYKYVIIPLKFDFLKSENQYRLATLSKFNLNKAGFEAFYDNEPLPSDNIQRCDLMSFDVIKEKSFLTTKMHVVFKDCYGKIIYQSETGVSKEKDYQLAYTEALNKAFMSVYALNYKYVGFNKIVESKVNTISANSDIVTVKEVIKVEEKLVPVPKKELIEDTGFLYAQPVVNGFQLVDTTPKVVMKVYKTSNASCFIAEKDSNNGVLVSKDGQWYFEYYKNDKLFSEKIAVKF
;
A
#
# COMPACT_ATOMS: atom_id res chain seq x y z
N MET A 1 20.00 19.32 -46.33
CA MET A 1 20.78 18.79 -45.20
C MET A 1 20.59 19.60 -43.90
N LYS A 2 20.76 20.93 -43.90
CA LYS A 2 20.58 21.78 -42.67
C LYS A 2 19.20 21.68 -42.02
N LYS A 3 18.12 21.58 -42.81
CA LYS A 3 16.73 21.45 -42.29
C LYS A 3 16.46 20.09 -41.62
N VAL A 4 17.05 19.00 -42.10
CA VAL A 4 16.98 17.65 -41.51
C VAL A 4 17.74 17.58 -40.21
N LEU A 5 18.92 18.24 -40.13
CA LEU A 5 19.71 18.33 -38.90
C LEU A 5 18.96 19.10 -37.80
N LEU A 6 18.26 20.18 -38.15
CA LEU A 6 17.46 20.99 -37.22
C LEU A 6 16.27 20.17 -36.68
N LEU A 7 15.63 19.35 -37.50
CA LEU A 7 14.53 18.45 -37.11
C LEU A 7 15.03 17.34 -36.18
N LEU A 8 16.23 16.80 -36.43
CA LEU A 8 16.86 15.79 -35.59
C LEU A 8 17.24 16.32 -34.19
N VAL A 9 17.75 17.56 -34.13
CA VAL A 9 18.05 18.24 -32.86
C VAL A 9 16.78 18.53 -32.04
N MET A 10 15.67 18.85 -32.72
CA MET A 10 14.39 19.06 -32.04
C MET A 10 13.79 17.76 -31.47
N LEU A 11 14.08 16.61 -32.08
CA LEU A 11 13.62 15.30 -31.61
C LEU A 11 14.35 14.81 -30.36
N VAL A 12 15.61 15.20 -30.17
CA VAL A 12 16.47 14.79 -29.02
C VAL A 12 16.09 15.53 -27.73
N SER A 13 15.43 16.68 -27.83
CA SER A 13 15.07 17.52 -26.66
C SER A 13 13.95 16.94 -25.79
N PHE A 14 13.31 15.83 -26.18
CA PHE A 14 12.21 15.18 -25.42
C PHE A 14 12.65 14.06 -24.47
N LEU A 15 13.95 13.82 -24.30
CA LEU A 15 14.45 12.89 -23.28
C LEU A 15 14.45 13.56 -21.90
N GLY A 16 13.31 14.06 -21.47
CA GLY A 16 13.11 14.49 -20.09
C GLY A 16 13.27 13.30 -19.16
N PHE A 17 14.17 13.38 -18.18
CA PHE A 17 14.24 12.43 -17.08
C PHE A 17 12.89 12.44 -16.35
N SER A 18 12.03 11.48 -16.68
CA SER A 18 10.80 11.25 -15.92
C SER A 18 11.20 10.59 -14.61
N GLN A 19 11.00 11.27 -13.51
CA GLN A 19 11.12 10.65 -12.19
C GLN A 19 10.10 9.50 -12.12
N SER A 20 10.58 8.32 -11.76
CA SER A 20 9.70 7.15 -11.66
C SER A 20 8.94 7.18 -10.34
N ILE A 21 7.66 6.87 -10.37
CA ILE A 21 6.82 6.70 -9.18
C ILE A 21 7.41 5.67 -8.20
N THR A 22 8.22 4.71 -8.69
CA THR A 22 8.87 3.66 -7.91
C THR A 22 9.99 4.17 -7.00
N ASN A 23 10.42 5.43 -7.17
CA ASN A 23 11.43 6.06 -6.32
C ASN A 23 10.86 6.55 -4.98
N TYR A 24 9.54 6.69 -4.86
CA TYR A 24 8.87 7.24 -3.68
C TYR A 24 8.19 6.13 -2.89
N LYS A 25 8.52 6.01 -1.61
CA LYS A 25 7.90 5.06 -0.69
C LYS A 25 6.64 5.64 -0.05
N TYR A 26 6.70 6.90 0.34
CA TYR A 26 5.71 7.59 1.14
C TYR A 26 4.84 8.50 0.30
N VAL A 27 3.53 8.48 0.58
CA VAL A 27 2.54 9.30 -0.13
C VAL A 27 1.74 10.10 0.88
N ILE A 28 1.67 11.41 0.68
CA ILE A 28 0.89 12.32 1.51
C ILE A 28 -0.45 12.59 0.86
N ILE A 29 -1.52 12.41 1.62
CA ILE A 29 -2.90 12.59 1.20
C ILE A 29 -3.48 13.81 1.92
N PRO A 30 -4.04 14.79 1.21
CA PRO A 30 -4.76 15.87 1.86
C PRO A 30 -6.06 15.34 2.48
N LEU A 31 -6.41 15.80 3.67
CA LEU A 31 -7.70 15.46 4.28
C LEU A 31 -8.88 16.04 3.51
N LYS A 32 -8.66 17.10 2.74
CA LYS A 32 -9.69 17.76 1.93
C LYS A 32 -9.19 17.95 0.49
N PHE A 33 -9.91 17.38 -0.47
CA PHE A 33 -9.70 17.64 -1.89
C PHE A 33 -10.40 18.94 -2.32
N ASP A 34 -9.88 19.65 -3.31
CA ASP A 34 -10.34 20.99 -3.71
C ASP A 34 -11.84 21.07 -4.05
N PHE A 35 -12.43 20.02 -4.60
CA PHE A 35 -13.86 19.98 -4.96
C PHE A 35 -14.80 19.66 -3.77
N LEU A 36 -14.26 19.37 -2.59
CA LEU A 36 -15.02 19.06 -1.38
C LEU A 36 -15.19 20.28 -0.47
N LYS A 37 -16.27 20.29 0.32
CA LYS A 37 -16.57 21.37 1.27
C LYS A 37 -15.93 21.17 2.63
N SER A 38 -15.78 19.91 3.07
CA SER A 38 -15.24 19.54 4.38
C SER A 38 -14.18 18.45 4.25
N GLU A 39 -13.36 18.31 5.29
CA GLU A 39 -12.37 17.24 5.42
C GLU A 39 -13.04 15.86 5.36
N ASN A 40 -12.39 14.96 4.70
CA ASN A 40 -12.80 13.57 4.49
C ASN A 40 -14.28 13.40 4.10
N GLN A 41 -14.84 14.40 3.43
CA GLN A 41 -16.23 14.36 2.96
C GLN A 41 -16.42 13.13 2.05
N TYR A 42 -17.53 12.42 2.22
CA TYR A 42 -17.82 11.14 1.56
C TYR A 42 -16.74 10.06 1.80
N ARG A 43 -15.93 10.21 2.86
CA ARG A 43 -14.83 9.30 3.21
C ARG A 43 -13.78 9.12 2.10
N LEU A 44 -13.63 10.12 1.21
CA LEU A 44 -12.73 10.01 0.06
C LEU A 44 -11.26 9.98 0.46
N ALA A 45 -10.83 10.74 1.47
CA ALA A 45 -9.46 10.65 1.96
C ALA A 45 -9.17 9.26 2.57
N THR A 46 -10.13 8.71 3.34
CA THR A 46 -10.02 7.35 3.90
C THR A 46 -9.94 6.29 2.78
N LEU A 47 -10.80 6.40 1.77
CA LEU A 47 -10.79 5.48 0.64
C LEU A 47 -9.50 5.59 -0.19
N SER A 48 -8.98 6.80 -0.36
CA SER A 48 -7.69 7.03 -1.04
C SER A 48 -6.55 6.37 -0.28
N LYS A 49 -6.47 6.54 1.04
CA LYS A 49 -5.45 5.90 1.89
C LYS A 49 -5.51 4.38 1.79
N PHE A 50 -6.72 3.82 1.88
CA PHE A 50 -6.94 2.39 1.71
C PHE A 50 -6.42 1.88 0.35
N ASN A 51 -6.81 2.54 -0.74
CA ASN A 51 -6.43 2.13 -2.09
C ASN A 51 -4.92 2.28 -2.35
N LEU A 52 -4.28 3.33 -1.80
CA LEU A 52 -2.83 3.53 -1.90
C LEU A 52 -2.05 2.44 -1.15
N ASN A 53 -2.47 2.12 0.08
CA ASN A 53 -1.84 1.04 0.85
C ASN A 53 -2.03 -0.32 0.15
N LYS A 54 -3.21 -0.58 -0.42
CA LYS A 54 -3.49 -1.76 -1.24
C LYS A 54 -2.60 -1.82 -2.49
N ALA A 55 -2.28 -0.68 -3.10
CA ALA A 55 -1.37 -0.60 -4.24
C ALA A 55 0.11 -0.79 -3.87
N GLY A 56 0.44 -0.81 -2.57
CA GLY A 56 1.80 -1.05 -2.06
C GLY A 56 2.55 0.20 -1.60
N PHE A 57 1.91 1.39 -1.62
CA PHE A 57 2.48 2.61 -1.05
C PHE A 57 2.31 2.65 0.47
N GLU A 58 3.14 3.42 1.16
CA GLU A 58 2.92 3.81 2.56
C GLU A 58 2.27 5.20 2.58
N ALA A 59 0.96 5.26 2.84
CA ALA A 59 0.17 6.49 2.73
C ALA A 59 -0.13 7.12 4.10
N PHE A 60 0.08 8.42 4.22
CA PHE A 60 -0.15 9.23 5.41
C PHE A 60 -1.07 10.41 5.09
N TYR A 61 -1.88 10.84 6.05
CA TYR A 61 -2.57 12.12 5.90
C TYR A 61 -1.59 13.28 6.16
N ASP A 62 -1.89 14.44 5.61
CA ASP A 62 -1.08 15.65 5.75
C ASP A 62 -0.92 16.15 7.20
N ASN A 63 -1.78 15.71 8.12
CA ASN A 63 -1.74 15.99 9.55
C ASN A 63 -1.19 14.83 10.40
N GLU A 64 -0.77 13.71 9.79
CA GLU A 64 -0.18 12.58 10.52
C GLU A 64 1.34 12.73 10.66
N PRO A 65 1.91 12.30 11.80
CA PRO A 65 3.36 12.24 11.94
C PRO A 65 3.95 11.19 10.98
N LEU A 66 5.06 11.52 10.36
CA LEU A 66 5.80 10.59 9.52
C LEU A 66 6.60 9.58 10.38
N PRO A 67 6.85 8.37 9.88
CA PRO A 67 7.47 7.30 10.67
C PRO A 67 8.95 7.52 11.02
N SER A 68 9.60 8.53 10.47
CA SER A 68 11.02 8.83 10.70
C SER A 68 11.29 10.33 10.56
N ASP A 69 12.09 10.88 11.48
CA ASP A 69 12.52 12.27 11.46
C ASP A 69 13.52 12.59 10.33
N ASN A 70 14.08 11.57 9.68
CA ASN A 70 15.07 11.73 8.61
C ASN A 70 14.47 11.74 7.20
N ILE A 71 13.14 11.78 7.07
CA ILE A 71 12.47 11.84 5.76
C ILE A 71 12.59 13.26 5.21
N GLN A 72 13.26 13.41 4.07
CA GLN A 72 13.35 14.67 3.37
C GLN A 72 12.06 14.94 2.58
N ARG A 73 11.75 16.24 2.37
CA ARG A 73 10.56 16.65 1.61
C ARG A 73 10.47 15.97 0.23
N CYS A 74 11.61 15.73 -0.42
CA CYS A 74 11.65 15.13 -1.75
C CYS A 74 11.66 13.60 -1.74
N ASP A 75 11.62 12.96 -0.56
CA ASP A 75 11.34 11.54 -0.41
C ASP A 75 9.82 11.27 -0.39
N LEU A 76 9.04 12.34 -0.28
CA LEU A 76 7.58 12.31 -0.20
C LEU A 76 6.97 12.64 -1.56
N MET A 77 5.94 11.91 -1.89
CA MET A 77 5.08 12.15 -3.04
C MET A 77 3.72 12.66 -2.54
N SER A 78 3.19 13.70 -3.12
CA SER A 78 1.85 14.17 -2.81
C SER A 78 0.82 13.52 -3.73
N PHE A 79 -0.32 13.20 -3.16
CA PHE A 79 -1.47 12.59 -3.84
C PHE A 79 -2.61 13.59 -3.89
N ASP A 80 -3.36 13.56 -4.99
CA ASP A 80 -4.56 14.38 -5.14
C ASP A 80 -5.62 13.63 -5.97
N VAL A 81 -6.88 13.96 -5.73
CA VAL A 81 -8.02 13.47 -6.50
C VAL A 81 -8.62 14.64 -7.27
N ILE A 82 -8.67 14.52 -8.58
CA ILE A 82 -9.20 15.54 -9.47
C ILE A 82 -10.56 15.13 -9.96
N LYS A 83 -11.56 15.99 -9.71
CA LYS A 83 -12.91 15.83 -10.28
C LYS A 83 -13.01 16.61 -11.56
N GLU A 84 -13.33 15.93 -12.66
CA GLU A 84 -13.54 16.56 -13.95
C GLU A 84 -14.97 17.14 -14.07
N LYS A 85 -15.12 18.19 -14.87
CA LYS A 85 -16.44 18.74 -15.19
C LYS A 85 -17.21 17.75 -16.07
N SER A 86 -18.40 17.35 -15.63
CA SER A 86 -19.28 16.46 -16.37
C SER A 86 -20.74 16.75 -15.99
N PHE A 87 -21.67 16.61 -16.93
CA PHE A 87 -23.08 16.97 -16.69
C PHE A 87 -23.90 15.81 -16.10
N LEU A 88 -23.70 14.58 -16.58
CA LEU A 88 -24.55 13.43 -16.23
C LEU A 88 -23.80 12.33 -15.44
N THR A 89 -22.48 12.48 -15.28
CA THR A 89 -21.66 11.45 -14.68
C THR A 89 -20.66 12.08 -13.72
N THR A 90 -20.22 11.32 -12.73
CA THR A 90 -19.06 11.68 -11.91
C THR A 90 -17.82 11.12 -12.58
N LYS A 91 -16.86 12.01 -12.88
CA LYS A 91 -15.57 11.66 -13.48
C LYS A 91 -14.45 12.09 -12.54
N MET A 92 -13.54 11.17 -12.22
CA MET A 92 -12.42 11.43 -11.32
C MET A 92 -11.19 10.71 -11.82
N HIS A 93 -10.03 11.33 -11.63
CA HIS A 93 -8.73 10.67 -11.75
C HIS A 93 -7.84 11.05 -10.57
N VAL A 94 -6.81 10.28 -10.33
CA VAL A 94 -5.84 10.56 -9.29
C VAL A 94 -4.52 10.99 -9.89
N VAL A 95 -3.83 11.89 -9.20
CA VAL A 95 -2.52 12.39 -9.61
C VAL A 95 -1.52 12.24 -8.47
N PHE A 96 -0.30 11.90 -8.84
CA PHE A 96 0.84 11.87 -7.94
C PHE A 96 1.83 12.93 -8.37
N LYS A 97 2.27 13.74 -7.42
CA LYS A 97 3.15 14.89 -7.67
C LYS A 97 4.42 14.76 -6.84
N ASP A 98 5.55 15.16 -7.39
CA ASP A 98 6.81 15.25 -6.66
C ASP A 98 6.83 16.45 -5.69
N CYS A 99 7.96 16.64 -4.99
CA CYS A 99 8.16 17.74 -4.05
C CYS A 99 8.12 19.15 -4.68
N TYR A 100 8.18 19.23 -6.01
CA TYR A 100 8.08 20.48 -6.78
C TYR A 100 6.67 20.70 -7.33
N GLY A 101 5.73 19.77 -7.06
CA GLY A 101 4.37 19.80 -7.58
C GLY A 101 4.21 19.33 -9.03
N LYS A 102 5.29 18.78 -9.62
CA LYS A 102 5.23 18.20 -10.97
C LYS A 102 4.50 16.85 -10.91
N ILE A 103 3.54 16.64 -11.80
CA ILE A 103 2.83 15.37 -11.93
C ILE A 103 3.81 14.33 -12.48
N ILE A 104 4.03 13.26 -11.69
CA ILE A 104 4.86 12.11 -12.07
C ILE A 104 4.02 10.92 -12.53
N TYR A 105 2.76 10.87 -12.11
CA TYR A 105 1.79 9.88 -12.59
C TYR A 105 0.37 10.43 -12.50
N GLN A 106 -0.44 10.09 -13.47
CA GLN A 106 -1.88 10.33 -13.51
C GLN A 106 -2.60 9.04 -13.89
N SER A 107 -3.66 8.71 -13.15
CA SER A 107 -4.48 7.54 -13.44
C SER A 107 -5.38 7.75 -14.67
N GLU A 108 -5.94 6.66 -15.15
CA GLU A 108 -7.11 6.73 -16.01
C GLU A 108 -8.29 7.36 -15.26
N THR A 109 -9.24 7.94 -16.02
CA THR A 109 -10.44 8.54 -15.45
C THR A 109 -11.46 7.46 -15.11
N GLY A 110 -11.78 7.35 -13.83
CA GLY A 110 -12.91 6.55 -13.37
C GLY A 110 -14.23 7.30 -13.55
N VAL A 111 -15.26 6.61 -14.00
CA VAL A 111 -16.57 7.18 -14.32
C VAL A 111 -17.67 6.45 -13.55
N SER A 112 -18.57 7.22 -12.90
CA SER A 112 -19.78 6.70 -12.27
C SER A 112 -21.02 7.39 -12.84
N LYS A 113 -22.11 6.63 -12.94
CA LYS A 113 -23.45 7.12 -13.32
C LYS A 113 -24.40 7.18 -12.12
N GLU A 114 -23.91 6.85 -10.94
CA GLU A 114 -24.69 6.89 -9.70
C GLU A 114 -25.17 8.31 -9.40
N LYS A 115 -26.38 8.43 -8.86
CA LYS A 115 -26.99 9.72 -8.48
C LYS A 115 -26.64 10.13 -7.07
N ASP A 116 -26.43 9.16 -6.18
CA ASP A 116 -25.95 9.43 -4.83
C ASP A 116 -24.46 9.82 -4.88
N TYR A 117 -24.14 10.95 -4.31
CA TYR A 117 -22.78 11.50 -4.35
C TYR A 117 -21.75 10.59 -3.66
N GLN A 118 -22.10 9.96 -2.55
CA GLN A 118 -21.18 9.08 -1.84
C GLN A 118 -20.86 7.85 -2.68
N LEU A 119 -21.88 7.22 -3.25
CA LEU A 119 -21.73 6.06 -4.13
C LEU A 119 -20.99 6.45 -5.41
N ALA A 120 -21.37 7.58 -6.03
CA ALA A 120 -20.76 8.06 -7.27
C ALA A 120 -19.26 8.32 -7.13
N TYR A 121 -18.86 8.99 -6.03
CA TYR A 121 -17.45 9.29 -5.77
C TYR A 121 -16.67 8.03 -5.42
N THR A 122 -17.23 7.14 -4.61
CA THR A 122 -16.61 5.85 -4.26
C THR A 122 -16.36 5.01 -5.51
N GLU A 123 -17.36 4.87 -6.38
CA GLU A 123 -17.25 4.09 -7.62
C GLU A 123 -16.23 4.71 -8.58
N ALA A 124 -16.33 6.02 -8.83
CA ALA A 124 -15.41 6.71 -9.75
C ALA A 124 -13.95 6.62 -9.25
N LEU A 125 -13.72 6.84 -7.96
CA LEU A 125 -12.39 6.75 -7.38
C LEU A 125 -11.82 5.32 -7.46
N ASN A 126 -12.60 4.31 -7.13
CA ASN A 126 -12.16 2.91 -7.23
C ASN A 126 -11.82 2.53 -8.68
N LYS A 127 -12.60 2.99 -9.66
CA LYS A 127 -12.28 2.77 -11.08
C LYS A 127 -10.99 3.46 -11.51
N ALA A 128 -10.74 4.69 -11.04
CA ALA A 128 -9.47 5.38 -11.28
C ALA A 128 -8.27 4.61 -10.71
N PHE A 129 -8.43 3.99 -9.53
CA PHE A 129 -7.37 3.19 -8.90
C PHE A 129 -7.04 1.89 -9.66
N MET A 130 -7.89 1.41 -10.57
CA MET A 130 -7.56 0.22 -11.37
C MET A 130 -6.27 0.40 -12.18
N SER A 131 -6.03 1.58 -12.74
CA SER A 131 -4.77 1.88 -13.44
C SER A 131 -3.58 2.03 -12.50
N VAL A 132 -3.81 2.48 -11.26
CA VAL A 132 -2.76 2.51 -10.22
C VAL A 132 -2.34 1.10 -9.82
N TYR A 133 -3.31 0.18 -9.66
CA TYR A 133 -3.00 -1.23 -9.37
C TYR A 133 -2.26 -1.92 -10.52
N ALA A 134 -2.59 -1.58 -11.76
CA ALA A 134 -1.91 -2.11 -12.95
C ALA A 134 -0.42 -1.74 -13.01
N LEU A 135 0.03 -0.70 -12.27
CA LEU A 135 1.45 -0.37 -12.14
C LEU A 135 2.26 -1.47 -11.46
N ASN A 136 1.62 -2.37 -10.69
CA ASN A 136 2.30 -3.37 -9.86
C ASN A 136 3.44 -2.73 -9.06
N TYR A 137 3.14 -1.58 -8.45
CA TYR A 137 4.12 -0.73 -7.79
C TYR A 137 4.95 -1.53 -6.78
N LYS A 138 6.27 -1.30 -6.85
CA LYS A 138 7.26 -1.75 -5.85
C LYS A 138 8.25 -0.62 -5.64
N TYR A 139 8.52 -0.31 -4.38
CA TYR A 139 9.54 0.67 -4.04
C TYR A 139 10.93 0.18 -4.45
N VAL A 140 11.66 0.99 -5.21
CA VAL A 140 13.02 0.69 -5.67
C VAL A 140 14.04 1.64 -5.01
N GLY A 141 13.63 2.87 -4.64
CA GLY A 141 14.50 3.92 -4.12
C GLY A 141 15.33 4.62 -5.20
N PHE A 142 15.86 5.79 -4.86
CA PHE A 142 16.64 6.61 -5.79
C PHE A 142 18.00 5.99 -6.17
N ASN A 143 18.58 5.11 -5.35
CA ASN A 143 19.96 4.63 -5.50
C ASN A 143 20.13 3.34 -6.34
N LYS A 144 19.06 2.66 -6.74
CA LYS A 144 19.17 1.39 -7.49
C LYS A 144 19.26 1.55 -9.00
N ILE A 145 19.08 2.75 -9.56
CA ILE A 145 19.09 2.96 -11.02
C ILE A 145 20.52 3.00 -11.60
N VAL A 146 21.54 3.18 -10.75
CA VAL A 146 22.94 3.29 -11.21
C VAL A 146 23.60 1.91 -11.41
N GLU A 147 23.13 0.84 -10.77
CA GLU A 147 23.80 -0.48 -10.83
C GLU A 147 23.30 -1.43 -11.93
N SER A 148 22.23 -1.11 -12.64
CA SER A 148 21.67 -2.04 -13.66
C SER A 148 22.29 -1.90 -15.06
N LYS A 149 23.32 -1.08 -15.27
CA LYS A 149 23.93 -0.88 -16.60
C LYS A 149 25.39 -1.32 -16.74
N VAL A 150 26.00 -1.90 -15.73
CA VAL A 150 27.36 -2.45 -15.86
C VAL A 150 27.42 -3.80 -15.18
N ASN A 151 27.15 -4.87 -15.90
CA ASN A 151 27.79 -6.17 -15.73
C ASN A 151 27.40 -7.10 -16.87
N THR A 152 28.09 -6.94 -17.98
CA THR A 152 28.48 -8.06 -18.82
C THR A 152 30.00 -8.01 -18.84
N ILE A 153 30.64 -9.06 -18.37
CA ILE A 153 31.84 -9.74 -18.90
C ILE A 153 32.59 -10.40 -17.72
N SER A 154 32.58 -11.74 -17.80
CA SER A 154 33.63 -12.75 -17.54
C SER A 154 34.25 -12.91 -16.14
N ALA A 155 34.07 -14.02 -15.63
CA ALA A 155 34.75 -15.33 -15.75
C ALA A 155 35.48 -15.74 -14.45
N ASN A 156 35.12 -16.93 -14.03
CA ASN A 156 35.91 -18.01 -13.43
C ASN A 156 36.66 -17.88 -12.10
N SER A 157 36.30 -18.84 -11.33
CA SER A 157 37.05 -19.86 -10.52
C SER A 157 37.07 -19.55 -9.02
N ASP A 158 36.75 -20.38 -8.16
CA ASP A 158 37.06 -21.67 -7.68
C ASP A 158 36.39 -21.96 -6.30
N ILE A 159 35.98 -23.15 -6.19
CA ILE A 159 35.50 -23.97 -5.10
C ILE A 159 36.29 -23.81 -3.78
N VAL A 160 35.61 -23.72 -2.63
CA VAL A 160 35.98 -24.49 -1.43
C VAL A 160 34.70 -24.83 -0.63
N THR A 161 34.51 -26.12 -0.51
CA THR A 161 33.53 -26.83 0.32
C THR A 161 33.99 -26.87 1.77
N VAL A 162 33.12 -26.51 2.72
CA VAL A 162 33.19 -27.11 4.06
C VAL A 162 31.79 -27.45 4.54
N LYS A 163 31.57 -28.73 4.67
CA LYS A 163 30.45 -29.35 5.42
C LYS A 163 30.78 -29.27 6.90
N GLU A 164 29.83 -28.86 7.71
CA GLU A 164 29.75 -29.37 9.08
C GLU A 164 28.29 -29.60 9.46
N VAL A 165 28.04 -30.85 9.80
CA VAL A 165 26.76 -31.44 10.22
C VAL A 165 26.74 -31.38 11.73
N ILE A 166 25.75 -30.72 12.31
CA ILE A 166 25.37 -30.96 13.69
C ILE A 166 23.93 -31.42 13.77
N LYS A 167 23.81 -32.67 14.13
CA LYS A 167 22.59 -33.42 14.37
C LYS A 167 22.19 -33.19 15.83
N VAL A 168 21.00 -32.65 16.08
CA VAL A 168 20.34 -32.72 17.38
C VAL A 168 18.93 -33.21 17.24
N GLU A 169 18.61 -34.17 18.07
CA GLU A 169 17.45 -35.05 18.04
C GLU A 169 16.10 -34.38 18.20
N GLU A 170 15.19 -34.96 17.50
CA GLU A 170 13.76 -34.77 17.45
C GLU A 170 13.09 -35.25 18.72
N LYS A 171 12.29 -34.42 19.37
CA LYS A 171 11.30 -34.87 20.35
C LYS A 171 9.91 -34.49 19.85
N LEU A 172 9.24 -35.49 19.32
CA LEU A 172 7.87 -35.45 18.81
C LEU A 172 6.89 -35.11 19.93
N VAL A 173 6.10 -34.08 19.72
CA VAL A 173 4.81 -33.84 20.39
C VAL A 173 3.75 -33.66 19.30
N PRO A 174 2.56 -34.27 19.43
CA PRO A 174 1.66 -34.57 18.30
C PRO A 174 1.02 -33.30 17.73
N VAL A 175 1.05 -33.23 16.42
CA VAL A 175 0.41 -32.20 15.57
C VAL A 175 -1.10 -32.41 15.60
N PRO A 176 -1.91 -31.39 15.92
CA PRO A 176 -3.34 -31.44 15.61
C PRO A 176 -3.53 -31.14 14.11
N LYS A 177 -4.36 -31.94 13.52
CA LYS A 177 -4.87 -32.05 12.17
C LYS A 177 -5.07 -30.68 11.50
N LYS A 178 -4.42 -30.52 10.35
CA LYS A 178 -4.51 -29.40 9.41
C LYS A 178 -5.94 -29.31 8.85
N GLU A 179 -6.73 -28.38 9.36
CA GLU A 179 -7.91 -27.91 8.63
C GLU A 179 -7.47 -26.94 7.54
N LEU A 180 -8.05 -27.12 6.37
CA LEU A 180 -7.82 -26.32 5.17
C LEU A 180 -7.95 -24.83 5.48
N ILE A 181 -6.84 -24.10 5.36
CA ILE A 181 -6.84 -22.65 5.41
C ILE A 181 -7.31 -22.19 4.03
N GLU A 182 -8.54 -21.70 3.96
CA GLU A 182 -8.96 -20.85 2.85
C GLU A 182 -7.99 -19.67 2.76
N ASP A 183 -7.64 -19.33 1.53
CA ASP A 183 -6.73 -18.23 1.17
C ASP A 183 -7.28 -16.90 1.73
N THR A 184 -6.96 -16.62 2.99
CA THR A 184 -7.33 -15.37 3.64
C THR A 184 -6.40 -14.28 3.12
N GLY A 185 -6.88 -13.55 2.13
CA GLY A 185 -6.23 -12.36 1.60
C GLY A 185 -5.80 -11.40 2.72
N PHE A 186 -4.84 -10.52 2.44
CA PHE A 186 -4.36 -9.53 3.41
C PHE A 186 -5.51 -8.68 3.94
N LEU A 187 -5.54 -8.50 5.26
CA LEU A 187 -6.37 -7.50 5.92
C LEU A 187 -5.61 -6.18 6.03
N TYR A 188 -6.33 -5.07 5.93
CA TYR A 188 -5.78 -3.72 5.99
C TYR A 188 -6.26 -3.03 7.26
N ALA A 189 -5.33 -2.52 8.06
CA ALA A 189 -5.64 -1.84 9.31
C ALA A 189 -6.08 -0.40 9.03
N GLN A 190 -7.34 -0.09 9.31
CA GLN A 190 -7.88 1.28 9.29
C GLN A 190 -7.89 1.83 10.72
N PRO A 191 -7.22 2.97 11.01
CA PRO A 191 -7.17 3.53 12.34
C PRO A 191 -8.56 4.00 12.81
N VAL A 192 -8.85 3.73 14.08
CA VAL A 192 -9.99 4.25 14.84
C VAL A 192 -9.49 4.81 16.16
N VAL A 193 -10.37 5.52 16.91
CA VAL A 193 -9.98 6.26 18.14
C VAL A 193 -9.09 5.45 19.09
N ASN A 194 -9.38 4.17 19.31
CA ASN A 194 -8.69 3.33 20.29
C ASN A 194 -7.92 2.14 19.67
N GLY A 195 -7.73 2.10 18.35
CA GLY A 195 -7.10 0.96 17.71
C GLY A 195 -7.24 0.96 16.20
N PHE A 196 -7.63 -0.19 15.63
CA PHE A 196 -7.82 -0.35 14.20
C PHE A 196 -9.03 -1.23 13.88
N GLN A 197 -9.63 -1.00 12.72
CA GLN A 197 -10.52 -1.95 12.07
C GLN A 197 -9.74 -2.64 10.95
N LEU A 198 -9.70 -3.97 11.00
CA LEU A 198 -9.07 -4.76 9.94
C LEU A 198 -10.14 -5.08 8.90
N VAL A 199 -9.92 -4.61 7.68
CA VAL A 199 -10.87 -4.77 6.57
C VAL A 199 -10.27 -5.64 5.47
N ASP A 200 -11.11 -6.37 4.78
CA ASP A 200 -10.74 -7.14 3.60
C ASP A 200 -10.64 -6.27 2.34
N THR A 201 -10.41 -6.89 1.21
CA THR A 201 -10.32 -6.23 -0.10
C THR A 201 -11.66 -5.64 -0.58
N THR A 202 -12.79 -5.98 0.06
CA THR A 202 -14.12 -5.45 -0.23
C THR A 202 -14.59 -4.40 0.78
N PRO A 203 -13.73 -3.62 1.40
CA PRO A 203 -13.76 -2.80 2.62
C PRO A 203 -14.76 -3.27 3.71
N LYS A 204 -14.92 -4.58 3.86
CA LYS A 204 -15.72 -5.17 4.92
C LYS A 204 -14.87 -5.30 6.18
N VAL A 205 -15.37 -4.84 7.32
CA VAL A 205 -14.70 -5.03 8.62
C VAL A 205 -14.75 -6.51 8.99
N VAL A 206 -13.58 -7.14 9.05
CA VAL A 206 -13.40 -8.54 9.42
C VAL A 206 -13.05 -8.68 10.90
N MET A 207 -12.27 -7.71 11.43
CA MET A 207 -11.81 -7.73 12.81
C MET A 207 -11.69 -6.31 13.36
N LYS A 208 -11.93 -6.11 14.65
CA LYS A 208 -11.61 -4.90 15.38
C LYS A 208 -10.47 -5.18 16.35
N VAL A 209 -9.48 -4.30 16.40
CA VAL A 209 -8.34 -4.44 17.32
C VAL A 209 -8.13 -3.15 18.11
N TYR A 210 -7.90 -3.28 19.40
CA TYR A 210 -7.73 -2.17 20.33
C TYR A 210 -6.29 -2.15 20.84
N LYS A 211 -5.71 -0.95 20.89
CA LYS A 211 -4.34 -0.76 21.37
C LYS A 211 -4.21 -1.17 22.84
N THR A 212 -3.11 -1.83 23.15
CA THR A 212 -2.65 -2.08 24.51
C THR A 212 -1.40 -1.27 24.82
N SER A 213 -0.85 -1.39 26.01
CA SER A 213 0.46 -0.80 26.36
C SER A 213 1.64 -1.48 25.63
N ASN A 214 1.40 -2.64 25.04
CA ASN A 214 2.40 -3.38 24.26
C ASN A 214 2.10 -3.24 22.75
N ALA A 215 3.05 -2.67 22.01
CA ALA A 215 2.90 -2.45 20.55
C ALA A 215 2.77 -3.76 19.74
N SER A 216 3.20 -4.90 20.29
CA SER A 216 3.12 -6.22 19.64
C SER A 216 1.87 -7.00 20.02
N CYS A 217 0.90 -6.39 20.75
CA CYS A 217 -0.31 -7.05 21.21
C CYS A 217 -1.50 -6.10 21.19
N PHE A 218 -2.60 -6.54 20.59
CA PHE A 218 -3.89 -5.84 20.58
C PHE A 218 -4.96 -6.74 21.18
N ILE A 219 -5.93 -6.17 21.90
CA ILE A 219 -7.19 -6.87 22.16
C ILE A 219 -7.96 -6.95 20.84
N ALA A 220 -8.52 -8.11 20.51
CA ALA A 220 -9.11 -8.33 19.19
C ALA A 220 -10.50 -8.99 19.26
N GLU A 221 -11.38 -8.55 18.38
CA GLU A 221 -12.74 -9.08 18.20
C GLU A 221 -12.92 -9.51 16.74
N LYS A 222 -13.22 -10.79 16.51
CA LYS A 222 -13.49 -11.37 15.19
C LYS A 222 -14.62 -12.39 15.28
N ASP A 223 -15.65 -12.28 14.45
CA ASP A 223 -16.77 -13.25 14.33
C ASP A 223 -17.35 -13.66 15.69
N SER A 224 -17.59 -12.68 16.59
CA SER A 224 -18.07 -12.91 17.96
C SER A 224 -17.08 -13.63 18.89
N ASN A 225 -15.85 -13.87 18.48
CA ASN A 225 -14.79 -14.34 19.35
C ASN A 225 -13.96 -13.16 19.85
N ASN A 226 -13.71 -13.13 21.16
CA ASN A 226 -12.82 -12.16 21.79
C ASN A 226 -11.48 -12.82 22.09
N GLY A 227 -10.41 -12.13 21.79
CA GLY A 227 -9.06 -12.65 21.96
C GLY A 227 -8.00 -11.56 21.86
N VAL A 228 -6.82 -11.94 21.46
CA VAL A 228 -5.69 -11.04 21.23
C VAL A 228 -5.11 -11.24 19.84
N LEU A 229 -4.72 -10.16 19.21
CA LEU A 229 -3.88 -10.18 18.01
C LEU A 229 -2.45 -9.93 18.45
N VAL A 230 -1.59 -10.93 18.35
CA VAL A 230 -0.22 -10.90 18.85
C VAL A 230 0.79 -11.10 17.72
N SER A 231 1.85 -10.32 17.73
CA SER A 231 2.97 -10.46 16.79
C SER A 231 3.99 -11.45 17.33
N LYS A 232 4.30 -12.49 16.52
CA LYS A 232 5.33 -13.51 16.78
C LYS A 232 6.17 -13.66 15.52
N ASP A 233 7.47 -13.50 15.62
CA ASP A 233 8.42 -13.65 14.51
C ASP A 233 8.06 -12.83 13.24
N GLY A 234 7.58 -11.59 13.46
CA GLY A 234 7.16 -10.70 12.37
C GLY A 234 5.84 -11.07 11.71
N GLN A 235 5.08 -11.99 12.28
CA GLN A 235 3.76 -12.40 11.78
C GLN A 235 2.71 -12.19 12.87
N TRP A 236 1.46 -11.92 12.45
CA TRP A 236 0.36 -11.69 13.36
C TRP A 236 -0.49 -12.93 13.51
N TYR A 237 -0.90 -13.22 14.76
CA TYR A 237 -1.76 -14.33 15.13
C TYR A 237 -2.92 -13.84 15.97
N PHE A 238 -4.14 -14.22 15.58
CA PHE A 238 -5.32 -14.04 16.41
C PHE A 238 -5.49 -15.24 17.32
N GLU A 239 -5.36 -15.03 18.62
CA GLU A 239 -5.45 -16.07 19.65
C GLU A 239 -6.68 -15.85 20.50
N TYR A 240 -7.52 -16.86 20.62
CA TYR A 240 -8.73 -16.82 21.42
C TYR A 240 -9.07 -18.19 22.02
N TYR A 241 -9.81 -18.18 23.09
CA TYR A 241 -10.31 -19.40 23.73
C TYR A 241 -11.73 -19.70 23.29
N LYS A 242 -12.00 -20.97 22.94
CA LYS A 242 -13.33 -21.50 22.68
C LYS A 242 -13.44 -22.87 23.28
N ASN A 243 -14.43 -23.09 24.17
CA ASN A 243 -14.61 -24.36 24.90
C ASN A 243 -13.31 -24.80 25.59
N ASP A 244 -12.68 -23.90 26.34
CA ASP A 244 -11.42 -24.12 27.09
C ASP A 244 -10.22 -24.55 26.24
N LYS A 245 -10.31 -24.45 24.92
CA LYS A 245 -9.20 -24.69 23.99
C LYS A 245 -8.71 -23.39 23.39
N LEU A 246 -7.39 -23.24 23.34
CA LEU A 246 -6.74 -22.14 22.66
C LEU A 246 -6.73 -22.39 21.14
N PHE A 247 -7.25 -21.43 20.39
CA PHE A 247 -7.12 -21.35 18.94
C PHE A 247 -6.14 -20.24 18.59
N SER A 248 -5.33 -20.47 17.56
CA SER A 248 -4.37 -19.51 17.03
C SER A 248 -4.49 -19.49 15.50
N GLU A 249 -4.98 -18.37 14.96
CA GLU A 249 -5.17 -18.17 13.52
C GLU A 249 -4.14 -17.18 13.03
N LYS A 250 -3.38 -17.53 12.00
CA LYS A 250 -2.46 -16.61 11.35
C LYS A 250 -3.24 -15.58 10.55
N ILE A 251 -3.01 -14.31 10.82
CA ILE A 251 -3.66 -13.19 10.15
C ILE A 251 -2.61 -12.42 9.33
N ALA A 252 -2.79 -12.38 8.03
CA ALA A 252 -1.99 -11.54 7.17
C ALA A 252 -2.54 -10.11 7.23
N VAL A 253 -1.93 -9.24 8.02
CA VAL A 253 -2.37 -7.86 8.22
C VAL A 253 -1.28 -6.87 7.85
N LYS A 254 -1.71 -5.75 7.23
CA LYS A 254 -0.90 -4.55 6.98
C LYS A 254 -1.44 -3.42 7.86
N PHE A 255 -0.63 -3.01 8.85
CA PHE A 255 -0.87 -1.86 9.70
C PHE A 255 -0.41 -0.57 9.05
#